data_847a35201e730b8f45a029bb92f784eb
#
_entry.id   847a35201e730b8f45a029bb92f784eb
#
_cell.length_a   1.000
_cell.length_b   1.000
_cell.length_c   1.000
_cell.angle_alpha   90.00
_cell.angle_beta   90.00
_cell.angle_gamma   90.00
#
_symmetry.space_group_name_H-M   'P 1'
#
loop_
_entity.id
_entity.type
_entity.pdbx_description
1 polymer ?
#
loop_
_entity_poly.entity_id
_entity_poly.type
_entity_poly.pdbx_seq_one_letter_code
_entity_poly.pdbx_strand_id
1 'polypeptide(L)'
;MNIRPLQPGEAERVIAAGLGLARLPRGDGSFYLVAWEADEPLGHAHLSLTDPPALQDVAVLPVHRRRGVATALTRAAEREAAARGHSILTITVSVDNEAAQALYRSVGYRDSGRPPQRVRGTVQISSGPLEVDDTLLTWQRDVSST
;
A
#
# COMPACT_ATOMS: atom_id res chain seq x y z
N MET A 1 -9.53 -12.89 9.69
CA MET A 1 -9.24 -11.75 8.81
C MET A 1 -9.21 -12.24 7.38
N ASN A 2 -9.98 -11.60 6.51
CA ASN A 2 -10.04 -11.94 5.10
C ASN A 2 -9.50 -10.76 4.28
N ILE A 3 -8.54 -11.01 3.39
CA ILE A 3 -7.94 -9.97 2.55
C ILE A 3 -8.29 -10.28 1.11
N ARG A 4 -8.93 -9.33 0.44
CA ARG A 4 -9.36 -9.48 -0.94
C ARG A 4 -9.42 -8.13 -1.65
N PRO A 5 -9.42 -8.12 -2.99
CA PRO A 5 -9.59 -6.88 -3.74
C PRO A 5 -10.90 -6.18 -3.40
N LEU A 6 -10.86 -4.85 -3.36
CA LEU A 6 -12.04 -4.02 -3.16
C LEU A 6 -13.02 -4.23 -4.31
N GLN A 7 -14.28 -4.54 -3.99
CA GLN A 7 -15.32 -4.78 -4.96
C GLN A 7 -16.14 -3.53 -5.22
N PRO A 8 -16.79 -3.42 -6.40
CA PRO A 8 -17.74 -2.35 -6.66
C PRO A 8 -18.82 -2.31 -5.57
N GLY A 9 -19.12 -1.11 -5.09
CA GLY A 9 -20.11 -0.92 -4.03
C GLY A 9 -19.57 -0.98 -2.62
N GLU A 10 -18.30 -1.36 -2.42
CA GLU A 10 -17.69 -1.42 -1.09
C GLU A 10 -16.95 -0.15 -0.68
N ALA A 11 -16.64 0.74 -1.62
CA ALA A 11 -15.84 1.93 -1.37
C ALA A 11 -16.45 2.82 -0.27
N GLU A 12 -17.76 3.02 -0.29
CA GLU A 12 -18.44 3.86 0.69
C GLU A 12 -18.29 3.31 2.10
N ARG A 13 -18.38 1.99 2.27
CA ARG A 13 -18.21 1.34 3.58
C ARG A 13 -16.80 1.54 4.11
N VAL A 14 -15.80 1.41 3.25
CA VAL A 14 -14.39 1.59 3.61
C VAL A 14 -14.14 3.04 4.02
N ILE A 15 -14.63 4.00 3.25
CA ILE A 15 -14.49 5.42 3.54
C ILE A 15 -15.23 5.80 4.83
N ALA A 16 -16.44 5.28 5.01
CA ALA A 16 -17.24 5.54 6.20
C ALA A 16 -16.58 5.02 7.49
N ALA A 17 -15.78 3.96 7.38
CA ALA A 17 -15.04 3.41 8.52
C ALA A 17 -13.82 4.27 8.90
N GLY A 18 -13.42 5.23 8.07
CA GLY A 18 -12.29 6.12 8.32
C GLY A 18 -11.05 5.82 7.47
N LEU A 19 -11.16 4.92 6.50
CA LEU A 19 -10.07 4.59 5.58
C LEU A 19 -10.24 5.38 4.28
N GLY A 20 -9.37 6.34 4.02
CA GLY A 20 -9.39 7.09 2.78
C GLY A 20 -8.87 6.24 1.62
N LEU A 21 -9.51 6.32 0.47
CA LEU A 21 -9.05 5.69 -0.76
C LEU A 21 -8.41 6.76 -1.63
N ALA A 22 -7.18 7.13 -1.29
CA ALA A 22 -6.50 8.30 -1.86
C ALA A 22 -6.10 8.10 -3.32
N ARG A 23 -5.76 6.88 -3.72
CA ARG A 23 -5.29 6.61 -5.09
C ARG A 23 -6.43 6.64 -6.09
N LEU A 24 -6.23 7.40 -7.16
CA LEU A 24 -7.20 7.48 -8.26
C LEU A 24 -7.10 6.23 -9.14
N PRO A 25 -8.22 5.80 -9.75
CA PRO A 25 -8.18 4.72 -10.73
C PRO A 25 -7.23 5.07 -11.89
N ARG A 26 -6.37 4.13 -12.29
CA ARG A 26 -5.35 4.36 -13.31
C ARG A 26 -5.67 3.71 -14.65
N GLY A 27 -6.65 2.83 -14.71
CA GLY A 27 -7.00 2.11 -15.93
C GLY A 27 -6.02 0.99 -16.31
N ASP A 28 -5.00 0.74 -15.50
CA ASP A 28 -4.00 -0.31 -15.73
C ASP A 28 -4.25 -1.57 -14.91
N GLY A 29 -5.40 -1.63 -14.22
CA GLY A 29 -5.76 -2.74 -13.35
C GLY A 29 -5.30 -2.60 -11.90
N SER A 30 -4.62 -1.49 -11.56
CA SER A 30 -4.23 -1.21 -10.17
C SER A 30 -5.45 -1.16 -9.25
N PHE A 31 -5.33 -1.67 -8.03
CA PHE A 31 -6.48 -1.88 -7.16
C PHE A 31 -6.10 -1.85 -5.68
N TYR A 32 -7.12 -1.68 -4.84
CA TYR A 32 -6.97 -1.80 -3.40
C TYR A 32 -7.22 -3.22 -2.93
N LEU A 33 -6.38 -3.69 -2.01
CA LEU A 33 -6.64 -4.84 -1.16
C LEU A 33 -7.21 -4.32 0.16
N VAL A 34 -8.25 -4.96 0.66
CA VAL A 34 -8.87 -4.58 1.93
C VAL A 34 -8.88 -5.80 2.85
N ALA A 35 -8.49 -5.58 4.09
CA ALA A 35 -8.58 -6.57 5.15
C ALA A 35 -9.92 -6.43 5.85
N TRP A 36 -10.70 -7.50 5.91
CA TRP A 36 -12.04 -7.53 6.49
C TRP A 36 -12.11 -8.48 7.67
N GLU A 37 -12.90 -8.10 8.65
CA GLU A 37 -13.35 -9.00 9.71
C GLU A 37 -14.88 -8.97 9.69
N ALA A 38 -15.53 -10.04 9.20
CA ALA A 38 -16.92 -10.02 8.81
C ALA A 38 -17.17 -8.89 7.79
N ASP A 39 -18.07 -7.95 8.08
CA ASP A 39 -18.36 -6.82 7.18
C ASP A 39 -17.60 -5.55 7.56
N GLU A 40 -16.65 -5.63 8.48
CA GLU A 40 -15.92 -4.47 8.99
C GLU A 40 -14.54 -4.39 8.34
N PRO A 41 -14.20 -3.27 7.67
CA PRO A 41 -12.85 -3.08 7.13
C PRO A 41 -11.88 -2.74 8.25
N LEU A 42 -10.71 -3.38 8.24
CA LEU A 42 -9.66 -3.17 9.23
C LEU A 42 -8.55 -2.27 8.71
N GLY A 43 -8.27 -2.36 7.43
CA GLY A 43 -7.21 -1.63 6.77
C GLY A 43 -7.19 -1.90 5.28
N HIS A 44 -6.36 -1.17 4.55
CA HIS A 44 -6.20 -1.36 3.11
C HIS A 44 -4.75 -1.14 2.67
N ALA A 45 -4.48 -1.57 1.44
CA ALA A 45 -3.23 -1.31 0.74
C ALA A 45 -3.52 -1.24 -0.75
N HIS A 46 -2.88 -0.32 -1.45
CA HIS A 46 -3.02 -0.18 -2.90
C HIS A 46 -1.87 -0.88 -3.60
N LEU A 47 -2.18 -1.74 -4.56
CA LEU A 47 -1.20 -2.36 -5.44
C LEU A 47 -1.25 -1.67 -6.79
N SER A 48 -0.20 -0.91 -7.09
CA SER A 48 -0.03 -0.27 -8.38
C SER A 48 0.65 -1.25 -9.33
N LEU A 49 0.01 -1.52 -10.47
CA LEU A 49 0.53 -2.49 -11.45
C LEU A 49 1.48 -1.82 -12.44
N THR A 50 2.46 -1.12 -11.90
CA THR A 50 3.63 -0.63 -12.63
C THR A 50 4.65 -1.76 -12.82
N ASP A 51 5.77 -1.50 -13.44
CA ASP A 51 6.83 -2.48 -13.64
C ASP A 51 8.15 -1.92 -13.10
N PRO A 52 8.61 -2.38 -11.92
CA PRO A 52 7.97 -3.34 -11.02
C PRO A 52 6.72 -2.77 -10.33
N PRO A 53 5.82 -3.64 -9.84
CA PRO A 53 4.65 -3.17 -9.11
C PRO A 53 5.04 -2.53 -7.79
N ALA A 54 4.17 -1.65 -7.31
CA ALA A 54 4.42 -0.87 -6.11
C ALA A 54 3.28 -0.99 -5.10
N LEU A 55 3.63 -1.23 -3.86
CA LEU A 55 2.70 -1.18 -2.73
C LEU A 55 2.63 0.25 -2.21
N GLN A 56 1.43 0.80 -2.13
CA GLN A 56 1.19 2.19 -1.78
C GLN A 56 0.00 2.32 -0.84
N ASP A 57 -0.06 3.46 -0.16
CA ASP A 57 -1.23 3.84 0.63
C ASP A 57 -1.68 2.73 1.60
N VAL A 58 -0.73 2.18 2.36
CA VAL A 58 -1.03 1.18 3.39
C VAL A 58 -1.55 1.89 4.63
N ALA A 59 -2.76 1.56 5.03
CA ALA A 59 -3.39 2.16 6.20
C ALA A 59 -4.16 1.12 7.01
N VAL A 60 -4.08 1.24 8.33
CA VAL A 60 -4.82 0.40 9.27
C VAL A 60 -5.55 1.33 10.23
N LEU A 61 -6.83 1.06 10.48
CA LEU A 61 -7.59 1.84 11.46
C LEU A 61 -6.92 1.77 12.83
N PRO A 62 -6.90 2.89 13.58
CA PRO A 62 -6.20 2.93 14.88
C PRO A 62 -6.61 1.82 15.84
N VAL A 63 -7.91 1.47 15.88
CA VAL A 63 -8.42 0.44 16.79
C VAL A 63 -7.97 -0.97 16.41
N HIS A 64 -7.47 -1.16 15.18
CA HIS A 64 -7.03 -2.45 14.67
C HIS A 64 -5.51 -2.55 14.50
N ARG A 65 -4.77 -1.53 14.93
CA ARG A 65 -3.29 -1.55 14.89
C ARG A 65 -2.74 -2.58 15.87
N ARG A 66 -1.50 -3.01 15.62
CA ARG A 66 -0.77 -4.01 16.42
C ARG A 66 -1.40 -5.40 16.39
N ARG A 67 -2.23 -5.68 15.36
CA ARG A 67 -2.83 -6.99 15.11
C ARG A 67 -2.24 -7.69 13.90
N GLY A 68 -1.17 -7.11 13.32
CA GLY A 68 -0.54 -7.68 12.13
C GLY A 68 -1.28 -7.41 10.82
N VAL A 69 -2.21 -6.47 10.79
CA VAL A 69 -3.02 -6.18 9.59
C VAL A 69 -2.14 -5.65 8.46
N ALA A 70 -1.26 -4.69 8.74
CA ALA A 70 -0.36 -4.13 7.73
C ALA A 70 0.56 -5.20 7.15
N THR A 71 1.11 -6.07 7.99
CA THR A 71 1.95 -7.19 7.54
C THR A 71 1.15 -8.15 6.67
N ALA A 72 -0.07 -8.49 7.06
CA ALA A 72 -0.94 -9.38 6.28
C ALA A 72 -1.29 -8.78 4.93
N LEU A 73 -1.59 -7.47 4.87
CA LEU A 73 -1.85 -6.76 3.62
C LEU A 73 -0.62 -6.76 2.71
N THR A 74 0.56 -6.52 3.28
CA THR A 74 1.82 -6.56 2.53
C THR A 74 2.06 -7.94 1.94
N ARG A 75 1.87 -9.01 2.72
CA ARG A 75 2.02 -10.38 2.22
C ARG A 75 1.00 -10.73 1.13
N ALA A 76 -0.23 -10.24 1.25
CA ALA A 76 -1.24 -10.42 0.21
C ALA A 76 -0.84 -9.72 -1.09
N ALA A 77 -0.30 -8.51 -1.01
CA ALA A 77 0.20 -7.78 -2.17
C ALA A 77 1.37 -8.51 -2.83
N GLU A 78 2.27 -9.11 -2.04
CA GLU A 78 3.38 -9.92 -2.56
C GLU A 78 2.87 -11.12 -3.36
N ARG A 79 1.86 -11.82 -2.84
CA ARG A 79 1.24 -12.96 -3.54
C ARG A 79 0.59 -12.52 -4.85
N GLU A 80 -0.09 -11.38 -4.84
CA GLU A 80 -0.70 -10.83 -6.05
C GLU A 80 0.33 -10.46 -7.10
N ALA A 81 1.42 -9.83 -6.71
CA ALA A 81 2.51 -9.47 -7.62
C ALA A 81 3.15 -10.72 -8.21
N ALA A 82 3.45 -11.72 -7.38
CA ALA A 82 4.04 -12.98 -7.83
C ALA A 82 3.12 -13.73 -8.77
N ALA A 83 1.81 -13.77 -8.48
CA ALA A 83 0.82 -14.41 -9.34
C ALA A 83 0.72 -13.78 -10.72
N ARG A 84 1.08 -12.51 -10.84
CA ARG A 84 1.13 -11.77 -12.11
C ARG A 84 2.49 -11.87 -12.81
N GLY A 85 3.41 -12.70 -12.31
CA GLY A 85 4.70 -12.95 -12.91
C GLY A 85 5.80 -11.96 -12.55
N HIS A 86 5.58 -11.09 -11.56
CA HIS A 86 6.60 -10.16 -11.09
C HIS A 86 7.53 -10.85 -10.09
N SER A 87 8.80 -10.50 -10.15
CA SER A 87 9.81 -11.02 -9.21
C SER A 87 10.12 -10.06 -8.07
N ILE A 88 9.73 -8.80 -8.21
CA ILE A 88 10.03 -7.74 -7.24
C ILE A 88 8.77 -6.95 -6.94
N LEU A 89 8.54 -6.66 -5.66
CA LEU A 89 7.58 -5.67 -5.21
C LEU A 89 8.33 -4.51 -4.59
N THR A 90 7.99 -3.28 -4.99
CA THR A 90 8.57 -2.08 -4.41
C THR A 90 7.62 -1.43 -3.43
N ILE A 91 8.17 -0.68 -2.50
CA ILE A 91 7.42 0.23 -1.64
C ILE A 91 8.10 1.59 -1.64
N THR A 92 7.33 2.62 -1.43
CA THR A 92 7.83 3.96 -1.24
C THR A 92 7.54 4.38 0.20
N VAL A 93 8.56 4.81 0.91
CA VAL A 93 8.44 5.18 2.31
C VAL A 93 9.08 6.54 2.53
N SER A 94 8.42 7.40 3.33
CA SER A 94 8.97 8.69 3.69
C SER A 94 10.21 8.52 4.56
N VAL A 95 11.24 9.34 4.31
CA VAL A 95 12.46 9.38 5.11
C VAL A 95 12.16 9.70 6.58
N ASP A 96 11.05 10.40 6.85
CA ASP A 96 10.65 10.79 8.20
C ASP A 96 9.74 9.76 8.90
N ASN A 97 9.30 8.72 8.18
CA ASN A 97 8.40 7.72 8.77
C ASN A 97 9.19 6.51 9.27
N GLU A 98 9.76 6.65 10.46
CA GLU A 98 10.58 5.60 11.07
C GLU A 98 9.77 4.32 11.39
N ALA A 99 8.51 4.47 11.77
CA ALA A 99 7.66 3.31 12.08
C ALA A 99 7.41 2.45 10.84
N ALA A 100 7.11 3.08 9.69
CA ALA A 100 6.94 2.36 8.43
C ALA A 100 8.24 1.71 7.99
N GLN A 101 9.37 2.40 8.11
CA GLN A 101 10.68 1.86 7.78
C GLN A 101 10.98 0.61 8.62
N ALA A 102 10.73 0.66 9.92
CA ALA A 102 10.93 -0.47 10.80
C ALA A 102 10.06 -1.65 10.42
N LEU A 103 8.78 -1.40 10.11
CA LEU A 103 7.85 -2.43 9.68
C LEU A 103 8.36 -3.12 8.41
N TYR A 104 8.64 -2.35 7.37
CA TYR A 104 9.02 -2.94 6.09
C TYR A 104 10.37 -3.62 6.14
N ARG A 105 11.32 -3.09 6.91
CA ARG A 105 12.59 -3.76 7.15
C ARG A 105 12.38 -5.11 7.84
N SER A 106 11.48 -5.15 8.82
CA SER A 106 11.18 -6.38 9.57
C SER A 106 10.56 -7.48 8.71
N VAL A 107 9.87 -7.11 7.63
CA VAL A 107 9.24 -8.07 6.73
C VAL A 107 10.07 -8.34 5.46
N GLY A 108 11.30 -7.85 5.41
CA GLY A 108 12.27 -8.27 4.40
C GLY A 108 12.56 -7.26 3.29
N TYR A 109 12.04 -6.05 3.38
CA TYR A 109 12.34 -5.02 2.38
C TYR A 109 13.70 -4.41 2.62
N ARG A 110 14.39 -4.05 1.55
CA ARG A 110 15.72 -3.46 1.54
C ARG A 110 15.76 -2.28 0.60
N ASP A 111 16.70 -1.37 0.83
CA ASP A 111 16.95 -0.27 -0.09
C ASP A 111 17.16 -0.79 -1.50
N SER A 112 16.48 -0.21 -2.48
CA SER A 112 16.57 -0.61 -3.88
C SER A 112 17.84 -0.12 -4.58
N GLY A 113 18.59 0.77 -3.94
CA GLY A 113 19.73 1.46 -4.56
C GLY A 113 19.32 2.67 -5.40
N ARG A 114 18.03 2.94 -5.54
CA ARG A 114 17.56 4.15 -6.23
C ARG A 114 17.80 5.37 -5.35
N PRO A 115 18.18 6.52 -5.96
CA PRO A 115 18.36 7.74 -5.17
C PRO A 115 17.05 8.17 -4.49
N PRO A 116 17.14 8.79 -3.30
CA PRO A 116 15.95 9.38 -2.69
C PRO A 116 15.29 10.38 -3.64
N GLN A 117 13.96 10.38 -3.62
CA GLN A 117 13.18 11.25 -4.50
C GLN A 117 12.49 12.33 -3.68
N ARG A 118 12.79 13.59 -3.97
CA ARG A 118 12.10 14.73 -3.38
C ARG A 118 10.81 14.97 -4.14
N VAL A 119 9.69 14.97 -3.42
CA VAL A 119 8.36 15.24 -3.98
C VAL A 119 7.83 16.51 -3.36
N ARG A 120 7.60 17.54 -4.19
CA ARG A 120 7.08 18.85 -3.77
C ARG A 120 5.99 19.29 -4.73
N GLY A 121 4.99 19.97 -4.19
CA GLY A 121 3.92 20.56 -4.97
C GLY A 121 2.55 19.96 -4.66
N THR A 122 1.65 20.10 -5.60
CA THR A 122 0.27 19.66 -5.46
C THR A 122 0.06 18.35 -6.22
N VAL A 123 -0.43 17.31 -5.52
CA VAL A 123 -0.82 16.04 -6.14
C VAL A 123 -2.32 15.88 -6.05
N GLN A 124 -2.92 15.28 -7.07
CA GLN A 124 -4.34 14.99 -7.06
C GLN A 124 -4.58 13.63 -6.43
N ILE A 125 -5.43 13.60 -5.39
CA ILE A 125 -5.93 12.38 -4.78
C ILE A 125 -7.46 12.39 -4.83
N SER A 126 -8.10 11.29 -4.45
CA SER A 126 -9.55 11.13 -4.58
C SER A 126 -10.36 12.17 -3.81
N SER A 127 -9.82 12.73 -2.73
CA SER A 127 -10.46 13.77 -1.93
C SER A 127 -10.16 15.21 -2.41
N GLY A 128 -9.35 15.36 -3.46
CA GLY A 128 -8.99 16.65 -4.03
C GLY A 128 -7.47 16.88 -4.09
N PRO A 129 -7.02 18.13 -4.24
CA PRO A 129 -5.60 18.43 -4.28
C PRO A 129 -4.96 18.27 -2.89
N LEU A 130 -3.73 17.74 -2.87
CA LEU A 130 -2.94 17.54 -1.67
C LEU A 130 -1.57 18.20 -1.86
N GLU A 131 -1.20 19.08 -0.95
CA GLU A 131 0.14 19.66 -0.93
C GLU A 131 1.13 18.67 -0.33
N VAL A 132 2.25 18.44 -1.02
CA VAL A 132 3.28 17.48 -0.62
C VAL A 132 4.64 18.15 -0.62
N ASP A 133 5.42 17.89 0.42
CA ASP A 133 6.85 18.22 0.48
C ASP A 133 7.52 17.12 1.31
N ASP A 134 8.06 16.12 0.63
CA ASP A 134 8.60 14.93 1.29
C ASP A 134 9.77 14.36 0.49
N THR A 135 10.63 13.62 1.18
CA THR A 135 11.68 12.83 0.55
C THR A 135 11.32 11.36 0.70
N LEU A 136 11.23 10.67 -0.42
CA LEU A 136 10.79 9.29 -0.50
C LEU A 136 11.95 8.36 -0.79
N LEU A 137 11.97 7.25 -0.07
CA LEU A 137 12.91 6.16 -0.28
C LEU A 137 12.18 5.02 -0.98
N THR A 138 12.81 4.40 -1.95
CA THR A 138 12.24 3.23 -2.64
C THR A 138 12.98 1.98 -2.16
N TRP A 139 12.25 1.09 -1.52
CA TRP A 139 12.72 -0.19 -1.04
C TRP A 139 12.06 -1.30 -1.84
N GLN A 140 12.65 -2.50 -1.82
CA GLN A 140 12.14 -3.62 -2.59
C GLN A 140 12.36 -4.95 -1.87
N ARG A 141 11.59 -5.95 -2.29
CA ARG A 141 11.73 -7.33 -1.86
C ARG A 141 11.55 -8.25 -3.05
N ASP A 142 12.36 -9.32 -3.11
CA ASP A 142 12.14 -10.38 -4.07
C ASP A 142 10.93 -11.21 -3.64
N VAL A 143 9.95 -11.33 -4.54
CA VAL A 143 8.70 -12.05 -4.29
C VAL A 143 8.54 -13.27 -5.19
N SER A 144 9.58 -13.61 -5.95
CA SER A 144 9.50 -14.70 -6.93
C SER A 144 9.28 -16.07 -6.29
N SER A 145 9.61 -16.23 -5.01
CA SER A 145 9.41 -17.48 -4.26
C SER A 145 8.13 -17.49 -3.44
N THR A 146 7.30 -16.49 -3.60
CA THR A 146 6.05 -16.34 -2.81
C THR A 146 4.94 -17.25 -3.30
#